data_d76c0fc9e56cdb74be39f2237331c9d1
#
_entry.id   d76c0fc9e56cdb74be39f2237331c9d1
#
_cell.length_a   1.000
_cell.length_b   1.000
_cell.length_c   1.000
_cell.angle_alpha   90.00
_cell.angle_beta   90.00
_cell.angle_gamma   90.00
#
_symmetry.space_group_name_H-M   'P 1'
#
loop_
_entity.id
_entity.type
_entity.pdbx_description
1 polymer ?
#
loop_
_entity_poly.entity_id
_entity_poly.type
_entity_poly.pdbx_seq_one_letter_code
_entity_poly.pdbx_strand_id
1 'polypeptide(L)'
;MNYSKIISGTMNWGIWGNNLSTKQVSELIENSVEFGVDTFDHADIYGGYTTEELFGKGLIESKIDREKIKLISKFGIMYPSDKLPIKVKHYDYSKDHIIKSVENSLINLKTDYLDCVLMHRPSPLMDINKISDTVNQLLESEKIKSFGVSNFNPQQMQMFNNKIKIDCNQIQCSLTHLDPIYDGTLDYMQSKGIKPMAWKPLGEFYLKKNDQNNRIREKLLKFKKKYNCSESQILLSWLIKHPSNIIPVVGTTKIDRLKESIDSSSINLELIDWFEILEASVGKRAP
;
A
#
# COMPACT_ATOMS: atom_id res chain seq x y z
N MET A 1 -7.65 -1.82 12.87
CA MET A 1 -8.57 -1.90 11.69
C MET A 1 -8.40 -3.23 10.97
N ASN A 2 -9.45 -3.76 10.31
CA ASN A 2 -9.38 -4.97 9.49
C ASN A 2 -9.36 -4.56 8.01
N TYR A 3 -8.24 -4.74 7.33
CA TYR A 3 -8.08 -4.52 5.90
C TYR A 3 -8.35 -5.82 5.13
N SER A 4 -8.73 -5.73 3.84
CA SER A 4 -8.76 -6.90 2.96
C SER A 4 -7.37 -7.54 2.82
N LYS A 5 -7.30 -8.82 2.51
CA LYS A 5 -6.03 -9.57 2.37
C LYS A 5 -5.13 -9.02 1.25
N ILE A 6 -5.74 -8.35 0.29
CA ILE A 6 -5.11 -7.61 -0.81
C ILE A 6 -5.71 -6.21 -0.80
N ILE A 7 -4.89 -5.19 -0.97
CA ILE A 7 -5.31 -3.79 -1.08
C ILE A 7 -5.20 -3.36 -2.54
N SER A 8 -6.22 -2.66 -3.04
CA SER A 8 -6.21 -2.08 -4.39
C SER A 8 -5.53 -0.71 -4.37
N GLY A 9 -4.34 -0.61 -4.96
CA GLY A 9 -3.59 0.63 -5.10
C GLY A 9 -4.02 1.43 -6.32
N THR A 10 -4.33 2.71 -6.14
CA THR A 10 -4.94 3.55 -7.18
C THR A 10 -3.96 4.43 -7.95
N MET A 11 -2.66 4.39 -7.64
CA MET A 11 -1.65 5.27 -8.25
C MET A 11 -1.68 5.26 -9.79
N ASN A 12 -1.92 4.08 -10.38
CA ASN A 12 -1.94 3.88 -11.83
C ASN A 12 -3.32 4.08 -12.47
N TRP A 13 -4.35 4.48 -11.71
CA TRP A 13 -5.69 4.65 -12.25
C TRP A 13 -5.86 5.97 -13.01
N GLY A 14 -5.18 7.03 -12.55
CA GLY A 14 -5.15 8.35 -13.18
C GLY A 14 -4.05 8.52 -14.24
N ILE A 15 -3.67 9.77 -14.46
CA ILE A 15 -2.74 10.21 -15.52
C ILE A 15 -1.30 9.68 -15.38
N TRP A 16 -0.91 9.19 -14.21
CA TRP A 16 0.40 8.53 -14.02
C TRP A 16 0.43 7.09 -14.52
N GLY A 17 -0.69 6.55 -14.97
CA GLY A 17 -0.82 5.17 -15.43
C GLY A 17 -1.80 5.03 -16.59
N ASN A 18 -2.93 4.38 -16.35
CA ASN A 18 -3.86 4.00 -17.43
C ASN A 18 -4.88 5.08 -17.80
N ASN A 19 -4.91 6.20 -17.07
CA ASN A 19 -5.83 7.33 -17.30
C ASN A 19 -7.28 6.87 -17.53
N LEU A 20 -7.82 6.12 -16.56
CA LEU A 20 -9.14 5.51 -16.67
C LEU A 20 -10.24 6.57 -16.74
N SER A 21 -11.33 6.26 -17.45
CA SER A 21 -12.57 7.02 -17.36
C SER A 21 -13.28 6.75 -16.01
N THR A 22 -14.21 7.65 -15.63
CA THR A 22 -15.03 7.48 -14.41
C THR A 22 -15.77 6.16 -14.42
N LYS A 23 -16.34 5.75 -15.55
CA LYS A 23 -17.01 4.46 -15.72
C LYS A 23 -16.09 3.27 -15.47
N GLN A 24 -14.87 3.29 -16.00
CA GLN A 24 -13.87 2.23 -15.77
C GLN A 24 -13.45 2.16 -14.29
N VAL A 25 -13.37 3.31 -13.61
CA VAL A 25 -13.12 3.35 -12.16
C VAL A 25 -14.28 2.76 -11.38
N SER A 26 -15.53 3.10 -11.74
CA SER A 26 -16.74 2.52 -11.17
C SER A 26 -16.73 1.00 -11.29
N GLU A 27 -16.54 0.47 -12.49
CA GLU A 27 -16.46 -0.98 -12.76
C GLU A 27 -15.35 -1.66 -11.94
N LEU A 28 -14.18 -1.02 -11.78
CA LEU A 28 -13.09 -1.56 -10.95
C LEU A 28 -13.43 -1.57 -9.47
N ILE A 29 -14.13 -0.57 -8.96
CA ILE A 29 -14.59 -0.54 -7.56
C ILE A 29 -15.59 -1.67 -7.31
N GLU A 30 -16.61 -1.80 -8.17
CA GLU A 30 -17.63 -2.84 -8.08
C GLU A 30 -17.01 -4.25 -8.08
N ASN A 31 -16.17 -4.54 -9.07
CA ASN A 31 -15.48 -5.83 -9.17
C ASN A 31 -14.53 -6.09 -7.98
N SER A 32 -13.85 -5.03 -7.48
CA SER A 32 -12.99 -5.17 -6.30
C SER A 32 -13.80 -5.63 -5.10
N VAL A 33 -14.92 -4.97 -4.83
CA VAL A 33 -15.80 -5.30 -3.69
C VAL A 33 -16.42 -6.69 -3.86
N GLU A 34 -16.89 -7.03 -5.07
CA GLU A 34 -17.44 -8.36 -5.39
C GLU A 34 -16.43 -9.47 -5.09
N PHE A 35 -15.15 -9.24 -5.40
CA PHE A 35 -14.08 -10.22 -5.15
C PHE A 35 -13.53 -10.18 -3.70
N GLY A 36 -14.09 -9.34 -2.82
CA GLY A 36 -13.68 -9.23 -1.42
C GLY A 36 -12.48 -8.30 -1.17
N VAL A 37 -12.14 -7.42 -2.12
CA VAL A 37 -11.21 -6.32 -1.92
C VAL A 37 -11.99 -5.07 -1.57
N ASP A 38 -12.06 -4.77 -0.31
CA ASP A 38 -12.80 -3.63 0.24
C ASP A 38 -11.91 -2.42 0.57
N THR A 39 -10.59 -2.55 0.38
CA THR A 39 -9.61 -1.54 0.80
C THR A 39 -8.90 -0.94 -0.42
N PHE A 40 -8.97 0.40 -0.53
CA PHE A 40 -8.36 1.16 -1.62
C PHE A 40 -7.29 2.10 -1.06
N ASP A 41 -6.11 2.07 -1.69
CA ASP A 41 -4.94 2.85 -1.27
C ASP A 41 -4.68 4.02 -2.21
N HIS A 42 -4.84 5.24 -1.69
CA HIS A 42 -4.64 6.51 -2.36
C HIS A 42 -3.42 7.25 -1.81
N ALA A 43 -3.14 8.39 -2.39
CA ALA A 43 -2.35 9.47 -1.83
C ALA A 43 -2.78 10.80 -2.49
N ASP A 44 -2.71 11.89 -1.73
CA ASP A 44 -3.03 13.23 -2.21
C ASP A 44 -2.32 13.58 -3.52
N ILE A 45 -1.04 13.20 -3.64
CA ILE A 45 -0.19 13.52 -4.80
C ILE A 45 -0.45 12.67 -6.05
N TYR A 46 -1.20 11.55 -5.96
CA TYR A 46 -1.34 10.64 -7.10
C TYR A 46 -1.97 11.33 -8.31
N GLY A 47 -1.39 11.06 -9.50
CA GLY A 47 -1.78 11.72 -10.73
C GLY A 47 -1.60 13.25 -10.69
N GLY A 48 -0.60 13.76 -9.93
CA GLY A 48 -0.42 15.19 -9.76
C GLY A 48 -1.63 15.85 -9.08
N TYR A 49 -2.18 15.23 -8.04
CA TYR A 49 -3.35 15.64 -7.26
C TYR A 49 -4.70 15.50 -8.00
N THR A 50 -4.84 14.48 -8.88
CA THR A 50 -6.07 14.27 -9.65
C THR A 50 -6.73 12.92 -9.44
N THR A 51 -5.99 11.89 -8.96
CA THR A 51 -6.48 10.51 -8.90
C THR A 51 -7.57 10.32 -7.85
N GLU A 52 -7.52 11.01 -6.71
CA GLU A 52 -8.57 10.94 -5.70
C GLU A 52 -9.90 11.49 -6.23
N GLU A 53 -9.88 12.61 -6.95
CA GLU A 53 -11.09 13.19 -7.57
C GLU A 53 -11.71 12.23 -8.60
N LEU A 54 -10.86 11.59 -9.42
CA LEU A 54 -11.30 10.57 -10.37
C LEU A 54 -11.96 9.38 -9.66
N PHE A 55 -11.33 8.89 -8.59
CA PHE A 55 -11.88 7.80 -7.78
C PHE A 55 -13.21 8.18 -7.14
N GLY A 56 -13.31 9.36 -6.52
CA GLY A 56 -14.53 9.82 -5.88
C GLY A 56 -15.71 9.92 -6.85
N LYS A 57 -15.48 10.36 -8.10
CA LYS A 57 -16.50 10.33 -9.17
C LYS A 57 -16.91 8.89 -9.50
N GLY A 58 -15.96 7.97 -9.64
CA GLY A 58 -16.23 6.56 -9.88
C GLY A 58 -16.97 5.87 -8.73
N LEU A 59 -16.67 6.24 -7.49
CA LEU A 59 -17.36 5.72 -6.31
C LEU A 59 -18.84 6.11 -6.30
N ILE A 60 -19.16 7.36 -6.62
CA ILE A 60 -20.56 7.80 -6.74
C ILE A 60 -21.27 7.03 -7.85
N GLU A 61 -20.62 6.82 -9.00
CA GLU A 61 -21.21 6.11 -10.14
C GLU A 61 -21.43 4.62 -9.84
N SER A 62 -20.55 3.99 -9.05
CA SER A 62 -20.63 2.57 -8.66
C SER A 62 -21.79 2.25 -7.72
N LYS A 63 -22.36 3.25 -7.05
CA LYS A 63 -23.39 3.09 -6.02
C LYS A 63 -23.02 2.12 -4.88
N ILE A 64 -21.72 1.88 -4.69
CA ILE A 64 -21.22 1.11 -3.55
C ILE A 64 -21.33 2.00 -2.29
N ASP A 65 -21.99 1.46 -1.26
CA ASP A 65 -22.09 2.16 0.02
C ASP A 65 -20.70 2.41 0.63
N ARG A 66 -20.50 3.63 1.13
CA ARG A 66 -19.21 4.05 1.71
C ARG A 66 -18.72 3.11 2.82
N GLU A 67 -19.62 2.58 3.63
CA GLU A 67 -19.31 1.68 4.74
C GLU A 67 -18.82 0.29 4.28
N LYS A 68 -19.08 -0.09 3.05
CA LYS A 68 -18.59 -1.37 2.48
C LYS A 68 -17.14 -1.32 2.07
N ILE A 69 -16.54 -0.14 2.04
CA ILE A 69 -15.14 0.04 1.61
C ILE A 69 -14.30 0.79 2.66
N LYS A 70 -13.01 0.63 2.56
CA LYS A 70 -12.01 1.32 3.35
C LYS A 70 -11.12 2.16 2.44
N LEU A 71 -11.02 3.44 2.77
CA LEU A 71 -10.21 4.40 2.04
C LEU A 71 -8.97 4.78 2.86
N ILE A 72 -7.81 4.48 2.29
CA ILE A 72 -6.51 4.93 2.81
C ILE A 72 -6.05 6.09 1.93
N SER A 73 -5.60 7.19 2.52
CA SER A 73 -4.87 8.22 1.79
C SER A 73 -3.58 8.59 2.51
N LYS A 74 -2.77 9.44 1.90
CA LYS A 74 -1.46 9.82 2.40
C LYS A 74 -1.24 11.30 2.22
N PHE A 75 -0.49 11.92 3.16
CA PHE A 75 -0.14 13.34 3.15
C PHE A 75 1.35 13.58 3.32
N GLY A 76 1.76 14.81 3.04
CA GLY A 76 3.08 15.34 3.43
C GLY A 76 4.10 15.45 2.32
N ILE A 77 3.95 14.79 1.18
CA ILE A 77 4.81 15.03 0.02
C ILE A 77 4.28 16.25 -0.75
N MET A 78 5.14 17.24 -0.93
CA MET A 78 4.91 18.36 -1.85
C MET A 78 5.48 17.99 -3.22
N TYR A 79 4.60 17.64 -4.15
CA TYR A 79 5.00 17.17 -5.49
C TYR A 79 4.76 18.26 -6.55
N PRO A 80 5.80 18.69 -7.30
CA PRO A 80 5.64 19.64 -8.40
C PRO A 80 4.68 19.11 -9.47
N SER A 81 3.65 19.87 -9.77
CA SER A 81 2.64 19.53 -10.79
C SER A 81 1.96 20.81 -11.30
N ASP A 82 1.14 20.68 -12.34
CA ASP A 82 0.35 21.82 -12.85
C ASP A 82 -0.61 22.35 -11.77
N LYS A 83 -1.14 21.51 -10.90
CA LYS A 83 -1.97 21.93 -9.76
C LYS A 83 -1.18 22.58 -8.61
N LEU A 84 0.11 22.26 -8.50
CA LEU A 84 0.99 22.78 -7.47
C LEU A 84 2.36 23.15 -8.08
N PRO A 85 2.53 24.37 -8.65
CA PRO A 85 3.72 24.79 -9.37
C PRO A 85 4.87 25.19 -8.42
N ILE A 86 5.34 24.25 -7.62
CA ILE A 86 6.50 24.42 -6.74
C ILE A 86 7.80 24.01 -7.43
N LYS A 87 8.93 24.62 -7.05
CA LYS A 87 10.22 24.37 -7.72
C LYS A 87 10.89 23.06 -7.30
N VAL A 88 10.70 22.66 -6.05
CA VAL A 88 11.42 21.51 -5.46
C VAL A 88 10.45 20.59 -4.76
N LYS A 89 10.54 19.30 -5.03
CA LYS A 89 9.85 18.29 -4.25
C LYS A 89 10.41 18.28 -2.82
N HIS A 90 9.52 18.43 -1.84
CA HIS A 90 9.89 18.45 -0.42
C HIS A 90 8.79 17.81 0.44
N TYR A 91 8.95 17.86 1.75
CA TYR A 91 7.96 17.39 2.71
C TYR A 91 7.45 18.56 3.55
N ASP A 92 6.13 18.66 3.69
CA ASP A 92 5.50 19.62 4.59
C ASP A 92 4.61 18.86 5.59
N TYR A 93 4.98 18.93 6.86
CA TYR A 93 4.26 18.34 7.99
C TYR A 93 3.81 19.43 8.98
N SER A 94 3.62 20.64 8.50
CA SER A 94 2.96 21.69 9.27
C SER A 94 1.50 21.30 9.54
N LYS A 95 0.97 21.79 10.67
CA LYS A 95 -0.43 21.57 11.05
C LYS A 95 -1.38 21.94 9.92
N ASP A 96 -1.19 23.12 9.34
CA ASP A 96 -2.09 23.65 8.30
C ASP A 96 -2.06 22.77 7.05
N HIS A 97 -0.87 22.29 6.65
CA HIS A 97 -0.76 21.42 5.49
C HIS A 97 -1.38 20.06 5.75
N ILE A 98 -1.16 19.44 6.92
CA ILE A 98 -1.75 18.15 7.27
C ILE A 98 -3.28 18.24 7.22
N ILE A 99 -3.88 19.23 7.88
CA ILE A 99 -5.33 19.42 7.90
C ILE A 99 -5.85 19.64 6.48
N LYS A 100 -5.25 20.55 5.72
CA LYS A 100 -5.66 20.86 4.35
C LYS A 100 -5.56 19.66 3.42
N SER A 101 -4.50 18.84 3.53
CA SER A 101 -4.33 17.64 2.72
C SER A 101 -5.44 16.61 2.99
N VAL A 102 -5.75 16.36 4.27
CA VAL A 102 -6.84 15.45 4.66
C VAL A 102 -8.20 15.98 4.18
N GLU A 103 -8.49 17.26 4.38
CA GLU A 103 -9.75 17.87 3.93
C GLU A 103 -9.90 17.81 2.41
N ASN A 104 -8.85 18.07 1.66
CA ASN A 104 -8.84 17.92 0.20
C ASN A 104 -9.10 16.47 -0.21
N SER A 105 -8.47 15.50 0.46
CA SER A 105 -8.73 14.07 0.19
C SER A 105 -10.19 13.71 0.45
N LEU A 106 -10.80 14.19 1.54
CA LEU A 106 -12.23 13.97 1.82
C LEU A 106 -13.13 14.55 0.71
N ILE A 107 -12.86 15.78 0.29
CA ILE A 107 -13.62 16.44 -0.80
C ILE A 107 -13.46 15.66 -2.12
N ASN A 108 -12.24 15.28 -2.46
CA ASN A 108 -11.93 14.58 -3.71
C ASN A 108 -12.53 13.17 -3.74
N LEU A 109 -12.39 12.41 -2.66
CA LEU A 109 -12.91 11.05 -2.52
C LEU A 109 -14.42 10.99 -2.25
N LYS A 110 -15.08 12.16 -2.08
CA LYS A 110 -16.53 12.25 -1.83
C LYS A 110 -16.96 11.48 -0.58
N THR A 111 -16.29 11.74 0.54
CA THR A 111 -16.51 11.04 1.81
C THR A 111 -16.28 12.00 2.97
N ASP A 112 -16.94 11.73 4.10
CA ASP A 112 -16.80 12.52 5.32
C ASP A 112 -15.63 12.02 6.21
N TYR A 113 -15.11 10.82 5.96
CA TYR A 113 -14.00 10.26 6.73
C TYR A 113 -13.08 9.37 5.89
N LEU A 114 -11.80 9.31 6.25
CA LEU A 114 -10.84 8.30 5.80
C LEU A 114 -10.73 7.19 6.86
N ASP A 115 -10.66 5.95 6.42
CA ASP A 115 -10.44 4.82 7.33
C ASP A 115 -9.01 4.82 7.91
N CYS A 116 -8.04 5.25 7.10
CA CYS A 116 -6.67 5.46 7.56
C CYS A 116 -6.02 6.59 6.77
N VAL A 117 -5.23 7.40 7.46
CA VAL A 117 -4.33 8.35 6.78
C VAL A 117 -2.89 8.02 7.12
N LEU A 118 -2.01 8.07 6.12
CA LEU A 118 -0.59 7.76 6.29
C LEU A 118 0.27 9.02 6.16
N MET A 119 1.26 9.14 7.03
CA MET A 119 2.40 10.00 6.75
C MET A 119 3.22 9.35 5.62
N HIS A 120 3.25 10.00 4.44
CA HIS A 120 3.68 9.35 3.18
C HIS A 120 5.17 8.96 3.17
N ARG A 121 6.02 9.73 3.85
CA ARG A 121 7.46 9.48 3.98
C ARG A 121 7.99 10.07 5.29
N PRO A 122 9.04 9.50 5.90
CA PRO A 122 9.76 10.22 6.93
C PRO A 122 10.45 11.45 6.34
N SER A 123 10.52 12.53 7.12
CA SER A 123 11.26 13.75 6.76
C SER A 123 12.37 14.00 7.77
N PRO A 124 13.54 14.48 7.34
CA PRO A 124 14.59 14.89 8.27
C PRO A 124 14.17 16.09 9.15
N LEU A 125 13.12 16.83 8.76
CA LEU A 125 12.60 17.99 9.49
C LEU A 125 11.27 17.70 10.22
N MET A 126 10.86 16.45 10.36
CA MET A 126 9.60 16.09 11.03
C MET A 126 9.67 16.39 12.54
N ASP A 127 8.67 17.10 13.03
CA ASP A 127 8.43 17.32 14.47
C ASP A 127 7.27 16.40 14.91
N ILE A 128 7.62 15.29 15.54
CA ILE A 128 6.66 14.24 15.93
C ILE A 128 5.60 14.77 16.91
N ASN A 129 5.92 15.74 17.76
CA ASN A 129 4.94 16.30 18.70
C ASN A 129 3.85 17.03 17.92
N LYS A 130 4.24 17.97 17.06
CA LYS A 130 3.28 18.74 16.25
C LYS A 130 2.45 17.85 15.32
N ILE A 131 3.08 16.83 14.69
CA ILE A 131 2.40 15.88 13.84
C ILE A 131 1.38 15.09 14.67
N SER A 132 1.78 14.54 15.82
CA SER A 132 0.88 13.75 16.68
C SER A 132 -0.31 14.57 17.19
N ASP A 133 -0.07 15.80 17.64
CA ASP A 133 -1.13 16.71 18.10
C ASP A 133 -2.15 17.00 16.98
N THR A 134 -1.65 17.23 15.75
CA THR A 134 -2.50 17.50 14.59
C THR A 134 -3.32 16.26 14.20
N VAL A 135 -2.69 15.09 14.17
CA VAL A 135 -3.35 13.83 13.84
C VAL A 135 -4.38 13.45 14.91
N ASN A 136 -4.09 13.68 16.20
CA ASN A 136 -5.08 13.47 17.27
C ASN A 136 -6.33 14.37 17.08
N GLN A 137 -6.16 15.64 16.70
CA GLN A 137 -7.30 16.53 16.35
C GLN A 137 -8.15 15.97 15.20
N LEU A 138 -7.51 15.36 14.18
CA LEU A 138 -8.22 14.73 13.07
C LEU A 138 -8.96 13.45 13.49
N LEU A 139 -8.41 12.68 14.43
CA LEU A 139 -9.07 11.51 15.04
C LEU A 139 -10.27 11.93 15.92
N GLU A 140 -10.09 12.94 16.77
CA GLU A 140 -11.14 13.49 17.64
C GLU A 140 -12.30 14.09 16.85
N SER A 141 -12.02 14.69 15.70
CA SER A 141 -13.06 15.22 14.77
C SER A 141 -13.62 14.16 13.83
N GLU A 142 -13.27 12.89 13.99
CA GLU A 142 -13.71 11.75 13.21
C GLU A 142 -13.44 11.84 11.69
N LYS A 143 -12.63 12.82 11.25
CA LYS A 143 -12.19 12.95 9.85
C LYS A 143 -11.33 11.78 9.40
N ILE A 144 -10.64 11.13 10.34
CA ILE A 144 -9.88 9.90 10.13
C ILE A 144 -10.19 8.91 11.24
N LYS A 145 -10.21 7.61 10.92
CA LYS A 145 -10.46 6.54 11.91
C LYS A 145 -9.17 5.93 12.47
N SER A 146 -8.08 6.02 11.74
CA SER A 146 -6.78 5.53 12.18
C SER A 146 -5.62 6.26 11.48
N PHE A 147 -4.43 6.11 12.06
CA PHE A 147 -3.21 6.69 11.55
C PHE A 147 -2.17 5.62 11.26
N GLY A 148 -1.42 5.79 10.19
CA GLY A 148 -0.29 4.96 9.82
C GLY A 148 0.86 5.79 9.25
N VAL A 149 1.90 5.10 8.86
CA VAL A 149 3.09 5.69 8.25
C VAL A 149 3.48 4.95 6.98
N SER A 150 4.41 5.50 6.20
CA SER A 150 4.93 4.81 5.03
C SER A 150 6.45 4.96 4.94
N ASN A 151 7.15 3.82 4.81
CA ASN A 151 8.60 3.69 4.73
C ASN A 151 9.35 4.21 5.98
N PHE A 152 8.76 4.03 7.14
CA PHE A 152 9.39 4.32 8.42
C PHE A 152 10.19 3.11 8.91
N ASN A 153 11.39 3.36 9.41
CA ASN A 153 12.18 2.36 10.11
C ASN A 153 11.71 2.19 11.57
N PRO A 154 12.20 1.16 12.29
CA PRO A 154 11.79 0.89 13.68
C PRO A 154 11.97 2.10 14.62
N GLN A 155 13.11 2.80 14.53
CA GLN A 155 13.41 3.95 15.37
C GLN A 155 12.46 5.12 15.11
N GLN A 156 12.14 5.38 13.86
CA GLN A 156 11.18 6.42 13.47
C GLN A 156 9.76 6.09 13.95
N MET A 157 9.31 4.83 13.81
CA MET A 157 8.02 4.40 14.36
C MET A 157 7.99 4.52 15.89
N GLN A 158 9.10 4.22 16.56
CA GLN A 158 9.21 4.33 18.01
C GLN A 158 9.06 5.77 18.53
N MET A 159 9.39 6.79 17.72
CA MET A 159 9.19 8.19 18.10
C MET A 159 7.72 8.56 18.35
N PHE A 160 6.77 7.81 17.80
CA PHE A 160 5.34 7.99 18.01
C PHE A 160 4.81 7.26 19.26
N ASN A 161 5.61 6.40 19.89
CA ASN A 161 5.19 5.67 21.11
C ASN A 161 4.67 6.63 22.18
N ASN A 162 3.55 6.25 22.81
CA ASN A 162 2.85 7.04 23.85
C ASN A 162 2.24 8.37 23.36
N LYS A 163 2.30 8.67 22.07
CA LYS A 163 1.72 9.90 21.48
C LYS A 163 0.50 9.57 20.62
N ILE A 164 0.69 8.64 19.71
CA ILE A 164 -0.36 8.18 18.80
C ILE A 164 -0.09 6.72 18.41
N LYS A 165 -1.16 5.95 18.27
CA LYS A 165 -1.08 4.56 17.79
C LYS A 165 -0.86 4.54 16.29
N ILE A 166 0.20 3.86 15.84
CA ILE A 166 0.41 3.52 14.43
C ILE A 166 -0.35 2.22 14.14
N ASP A 167 -1.31 2.23 13.21
CA ASP A 167 -2.07 1.04 12.80
C ASP A 167 -1.34 0.22 11.73
N CYS A 168 -0.66 0.90 10.79
CA CYS A 168 0.07 0.25 9.71
C CYS A 168 1.32 1.04 9.29
N ASN A 169 2.25 0.35 8.64
CA ASN A 169 3.37 0.95 7.92
C ASN A 169 3.40 0.38 6.51
N GLN A 170 3.26 1.25 5.50
CA GLN A 170 3.32 0.85 4.10
C GLN A 170 4.76 0.92 3.60
N ILE A 171 5.37 -0.23 3.35
CA ILE A 171 6.80 -0.41 3.05
C ILE A 171 7.01 -1.01 1.66
N GLN A 172 8.15 -0.75 1.04
CA GLN A 172 8.58 -1.54 -0.10
C GLN A 172 8.97 -2.93 0.41
N CYS A 173 8.26 -3.96 -0.04
CA CYS A 173 8.62 -5.33 0.31
C CYS A 173 8.20 -6.27 -0.83
N SER A 174 9.12 -7.08 -1.28
CA SER A 174 8.90 -8.07 -2.34
C SER A 174 10.05 -9.07 -2.34
N LEU A 175 9.93 -10.13 -3.11
CA LEU A 175 11.02 -11.10 -3.27
C LEU A 175 12.30 -10.48 -3.89
N THR A 176 12.19 -9.34 -4.57
CA THR A 176 13.35 -8.60 -5.14
C THR A 176 13.76 -7.39 -4.30
N HIS A 177 13.14 -7.20 -3.13
CA HIS A 177 13.48 -6.15 -2.15
C HIS A 177 13.20 -6.69 -0.74
N LEU A 178 14.23 -7.24 -0.12
CA LEU A 178 14.14 -8.02 1.12
C LEU A 178 14.54 -7.23 2.38
N ASP A 179 14.95 -5.97 2.23
CA ASP A 179 15.48 -5.16 3.34
C ASP A 179 14.59 -5.22 4.60
N PRO A 180 13.24 -5.05 4.51
CA PRO A 180 12.39 -5.07 5.71
C PRO A 180 12.35 -6.42 6.44
N ILE A 181 12.74 -7.52 5.78
CA ILE A 181 12.83 -8.85 6.41
C ILE A 181 14.07 -8.96 7.30
N TYR A 182 15.15 -8.22 6.96
CA TYR A 182 16.45 -8.37 7.62
C TYR A 182 16.87 -7.16 8.47
N ASP A 183 16.25 -6.00 8.29
CA ASP A 183 16.62 -4.76 9.00
C ASP A 183 15.86 -4.54 10.33
N GLY A 184 15.04 -5.51 10.74
CA GLY A 184 14.22 -5.44 11.94
C GLY A 184 12.90 -4.69 11.78
N THR A 185 12.58 -4.18 10.58
CA THR A 185 11.31 -3.45 10.35
C THR A 185 10.10 -4.35 10.56
N LEU A 186 10.07 -5.53 9.95
CA LEU A 186 8.95 -6.48 10.12
C LEU A 186 8.88 -7.05 11.54
N ASP A 187 10.03 -7.30 12.19
CA ASP A 187 10.09 -7.78 13.57
C ASP A 187 9.49 -6.75 14.54
N TYR A 188 9.87 -5.48 14.38
CA TYR A 188 9.30 -4.40 15.19
C TYR A 188 7.80 -4.26 14.95
N MET A 189 7.36 -4.27 13.71
CA MET A 189 5.93 -4.17 13.36
C MET A 189 5.14 -5.33 13.95
N GLN A 190 5.63 -6.56 13.85
CA GLN A 190 5.00 -7.74 14.44
C GLN A 190 4.91 -7.60 15.99
N SER A 191 5.98 -7.18 16.65
CA SER A 191 6.02 -7.01 18.12
C SER A 191 5.04 -5.95 18.65
N LYS A 192 4.67 -4.96 17.80
CA LYS A 192 3.76 -3.84 18.14
C LYS A 192 2.36 -4.00 17.56
N GLY A 193 2.10 -5.06 16.81
CA GLY A 193 0.82 -5.25 16.12
C GLY A 193 0.56 -4.22 15.02
N ILE A 194 1.61 -3.60 14.47
CA ILE A 194 1.55 -2.68 13.33
C ILE A 194 1.45 -3.52 12.05
N LYS A 195 0.47 -3.24 11.20
CA LYS A 195 0.25 -4.02 9.97
C LYS A 195 1.19 -3.59 8.85
N PRO A 196 2.01 -4.50 8.30
CA PRO A 196 2.82 -4.20 7.12
C PRO A 196 1.97 -4.25 5.86
N MET A 197 2.01 -3.18 5.07
CA MET A 197 1.43 -3.11 3.74
C MET A 197 2.57 -3.04 2.72
N ALA A 198 2.65 -4.02 1.80
CA ALA A 198 3.74 -4.07 0.83
C ALA A 198 3.36 -3.33 -0.45
N TRP A 199 3.92 -2.14 -0.67
CA TRP A 199 3.83 -1.52 -1.99
C TRP A 199 4.86 -2.15 -2.95
N LYS A 200 4.51 -2.21 -4.25
CA LYS A 200 5.29 -2.91 -5.30
C LYS A 200 5.57 -4.39 -4.93
N PRO A 201 4.53 -5.17 -4.56
CA PRO A 201 4.70 -6.51 -3.98
C PRO A 201 5.31 -7.53 -4.95
N LEU A 202 5.24 -7.30 -6.25
CA LEU A 202 5.91 -8.12 -7.28
C LEU A 202 7.34 -7.62 -7.57
N GLY A 203 7.75 -6.52 -6.94
CA GLY A 203 9.09 -5.94 -7.06
C GLY A 203 9.49 -5.62 -8.49
N GLU A 204 10.72 -5.96 -8.82
CA GLU A 204 11.32 -5.78 -10.15
C GLU A 204 11.20 -7.03 -11.04
N PHE A 205 10.49 -8.08 -10.58
CA PHE A 205 10.48 -9.40 -11.24
C PHE A 205 10.08 -9.35 -12.72
N TYR A 206 9.04 -8.58 -13.05
CA TYR A 206 8.59 -8.40 -14.44
C TYR A 206 9.25 -7.23 -15.17
N LEU A 207 9.95 -6.36 -14.45
CA LEU A 207 10.49 -5.12 -14.99
C LEU A 207 11.96 -5.24 -15.40
N LYS A 208 12.72 -6.11 -14.76
CA LYS A 208 14.15 -6.27 -15.01
C LYS A 208 14.51 -7.69 -15.43
N LYS A 209 15.46 -7.79 -16.34
CA LYS A 209 16.14 -9.04 -16.70
C LYS A 209 17.51 -9.02 -16.03
N ASN A 210 17.70 -9.78 -14.98
CA ASN A 210 18.95 -9.92 -14.23
C ASN A 210 19.06 -11.32 -13.63
N ASP A 211 20.22 -11.65 -13.06
CA ASP A 211 20.49 -12.99 -12.51
C ASP A 211 19.56 -13.36 -11.37
N GLN A 212 19.20 -12.39 -10.50
CA GLN A 212 18.23 -12.60 -9.43
C GLN A 212 16.86 -13.06 -10.01
N ASN A 213 16.33 -12.32 -10.96
CA ASN A 213 15.04 -12.62 -11.54
C ASN A 213 15.06 -13.91 -12.37
N ASN A 214 16.21 -14.26 -12.98
CA ASN A 214 16.37 -15.53 -13.68
C ASN A 214 16.30 -16.72 -12.70
N ARG A 215 17.05 -16.66 -11.59
CA ARG A 215 17.00 -17.71 -10.54
C ARG A 215 15.61 -17.86 -9.96
N ILE A 216 14.94 -16.73 -9.66
CA ILE A 216 13.56 -16.76 -9.17
C ILE A 216 12.65 -17.44 -10.20
N ARG A 217 12.74 -17.07 -11.48
CA ARG A 217 11.88 -17.61 -12.55
C ARG A 217 12.05 -19.12 -12.70
N GLU A 218 13.27 -19.65 -12.64
CA GLU A 218 13.53 -21.08 -12.68
C GLU A 218 12.82 -21.83 -11.54
N LYS A 219 12.87 -21.29 -10.33
CA LYS A 219 12.14 -21.88 -9.19
C LYS A 219 10.62 -21.79 -9.37
N LEU A 220 10.11 -20.66 -9.82
CA LEU A 220 8.70 -20.46 -10.04
C LEU A 220 8.13 -21.41 -11.09
N LEU A 221 8.88 -21.80 -12.12
CA LEU A 221 8.44 -22.80 -13.12
C LEU A 221 8.08 -24.16 -12.47
N LYS A 222 8.85 -24.59 -11.46
CA LYS A 222 8.56 -25.80 -10.68
C LYS A 222 7.29 -25.61 -9.84
N PHE A 223 7.17 -24.49 -9.14
CA PHE A 223 6.10 -24.27 -8.19
C PHE A 223 4.76 -23.93 -8.84
N LYS A 224 4.75 -23.31 -10.02
CA LYS A 224 3.53 -23.15 -10.83
C LYS A 224 2.81 -24.48 -11.06
N LYS A 225 3.57 -25.54 -11.38
CA LYS A 225 3.02 -26.88 -11.58
C LYS A 225 2.55 -27.49 -10.25
N LYS A 226 3.34 -27.35 -9.17
CA LYS A 226 3.04 -27.91 -7.86
C LYS A 226 1.76 -27.32 -7.26
N TYR A 227 1.60 -26.00 -7.37
CA TYR A 227 0.48 -25.27 -6.76
C TYR A 227 -0.65 -24.95 -7.75
N ASN A 228 -0.52 -25.34 -9.02
CA ASN A 228 -1.47 -25.04 -10.09
C ASN A 228 -1.88 -23.56 -10.12
N CYS A 229 -0.90 -22.66 -10.13
CA CYS A 229 -1.10 -21.21 -10.06
C CYS A 229 -0.08 -20.44 -10.88
N SER A 230 -0.25 -19.13 -11.01
CA SER A 230 0.67 -18.28 -11.75
C SER A 230 1.90 -17.85 -10.94
N GLU A 231 2.89 -17.27 -11.63
CA GLU A 231 4.08 -16.71 -10.98
C GLU A 231 3.71 -15.58 -10.03
N SER A 232 2.81 -14.67 -10.44
CA SER A 232 2.35 -13.56 -9.60
C SER A 232 1.66 -14.06 -8.33
N GLN A 233 0.87 -15.11 -8.42
CA GLN A 233 0.24 -15.71 -7.25
C GLN A 233 1.27 -16.28 -6.27
N ILE A 234 2.30 -16.96 -6.75
CA ILE A 234 3.38 -17.47 -5.87
C ILE A 234 4.12 -16.32 -5.20
N LEU A 235 4.46 -15.26 -5.94
CA LEU A 235 5.16 -14.09 -5.40
C LEU A 235 4.34 -13.38 -4.30
N LEU A 236 3.04 -13.23 -4.51
CA LEU A 236 2.15 -12.64 -3.51
C LEU A 236 1.95 -13.57 -2.31
N SER A 237 1.75 -14.87 -2.54
CA SER A 237 1.61 -15.87 -1.46
C SER A 237 2.86 -15.96 -0.60
N TRP A 238 4.04 -15.76 -1.20
CA TRP A 238 5.31 -15.72 -0.47
C TRP A 238 5.32 -14.58 0.57
N LEU A 239 4.84 -13.39 0.21
CA LEU A 239 4.69 -12.26 1.15
C LEU A 239 3.64 -12.55 2.21
N ILE A 240 2.46 -13.02 1.82
CA ILE A 240 1.32 -13.28 2.70
C ILE A 240 1.65 -14.34 3.77
N LYS A 241 2.49 -15.32 3.43
CA LYS A 241 2.92 -16.37 4.37
C LYS A 241 3.79 -15.87 5.51
N HIS A 242 4.36 -14.67 5.40
CA HIS A 242 5.21 -14.12 6.47
C HIS A 242 4.39 -13.90 7.76
N PRO A 243 4.92 -14.27 8.96
CA PRO A 243 4.16 -14.23 10.23
C PRO A 243 3.74 -12.83 10.66
N SER A 244 4.34 -11.77 10.12
CA SER A 244 3.87 -10.38 10.33
C SER A 244 2.59 -10.05 9.56
N ASN A 245 2.03 -11.00 8.78
CA ASN A 245 0.81 -10.83 7.98
C ASN A 245 0.92 -9.66 6.98
N ILE A 246 1.92 -9.70 6.12
CA ILE A 246 2.13 -8.67 5.08
C ILE A 246 0.93 -8.62 4.14
N ILE A 247 0.38 -7.42 3.95
CA ILE A 247 -0.76 -7.18 3.06
C ILE A 247 -0.23 -6.57 1.75
N PRO A 248 -0.30 -7.26 0.61
CA PRO A 248 0.13 -6.70 -0.66
C PRO A 248 -0.79 -5.58 -1.14
N VAL A 249 -0.19 -4.47 -1.60
CA VAL A 249 -0.88 -3.37 -2.28
C VAL A 249 -0.65 -3.52 -3.78
N VAL A 250 -1.67 -3.95 -4.51
CA VAL A 250 -1.57 -4.25 -5.94
C VAL A 250 -2.12 -3.09 -6.78
N GLY A 251 -1.35 -2.62 -7.75
CA GLY A 251 -1.70 -1.47 -8.61
C GLY A 251 -2.29 -1.86 -9.96
N THR A 252 -2.95 -3.01 -10.09
CA THR A 252 -3.53 -3.44 -11.37
C THR A 252 -4.85 -2.73 -11.66
N THR A 253 -5.08 -2.46 -12.95
CA THR A 253 -6.36 -1.97 -13.48
C THR A 253 -7.10 -3.03 -14.30
N LYS A 254 -6.56 -4.25 -14.34
CA LYS A 254 -7.16 -5.39 -15.03
C LYS A 254 -7.87 -6.28 -14.03
N ILE A 255 -9.17 -6.48 -14.23
CA ILE A 255 -10.05 -7.26 -13.34
C ILE A 255 -9.54 -8.70 -13.16
N ASP A 256 -9.13 -9.36 -14.25
CA ASP A 256 -8.58 -10.73 -14.18
C ASP A 256 -7.33 -10.82 -13.30
N ARG A 257 -6.43 -9.82 -13.38
CA ARG A 257 -5.23 -9.76 -12.53
C ARG A 257 -5.55 -9.43 -11.08
N LEU A 258 -6.61 -8.66 -10.84
CA LEU A 258 -7.08 -8.40 -9.48
C LEU A 258 -7.58 -9.70 -8.86
N LYS A 259 -8.46 -10.43 -9.55
CA LYS A 259 -8.93 -11.74 -9.12
C LYS A 259 -7.79 -12.72 -8.87
N GLU A 260 -6.85 -12.81 -9.80
CA GLU A 260 -5.63 -13.63 -9.65
C GLU A 260 -4.84 -13.24 -8.38
N SER A 261 -4.73 -11.94 -8.08
CA SER A 261 -4.04 -11.46 -6.87
C SER A 261 -4.76 -11.88 -5.59
N ILE A 262 -6.09 -11.87 -5.59
CA ILE A 262 -6.90 -12.28 -4.44
C ILE A 262 -6.77 -13.79 -4.19
N ASP A 263 -6.83 -14.59 -5.24
CA ASP A 263 -6.68 -16.05 -5.18
C ASP A 263 -5.32 -16.45 -4.55
N SER A 264 -4.29 -15.58 -4.65
CA SER A 264 -2.98 -15.82 -4.02
C SER A 264 -3.08 -16.03 -2.51
N SER A 265 -4.08 -15.43 -1.86
CA SER A 265 -4.28 -15.54 -0.40
C SER A 265 -4.76 -16.95 0.04
N SER A 266 -5.18 -17.79 -0.90
CA SER A 266 -5.60 -19.16 -0.65
C SER A 266 -4.48 -20.18 -0.87
N ILE A 267 -3.35 -19.76 -1.45
CA ILE A 267 -2.21 -20.62 -1.70
C ILE A 267 -1.36 -20.76 -0.43
N ASN A 268 -1.31 -21.93 0.13
CA ASN A 268 -0.45 -22.22 1.29
C ASN A 268 0.87 -22.83 0.82
N LEU A 269 1.87 -21.97 0.58
CA LEU A 269 3.22 -22.43 0.25
C LEU A 269 3.77 -23.31 1.38
N GLU A 270 4.39 -24.45 1.06
CA GLU A 270 5.12 -25.23 2.04
C GLU A 270 6.34 -24.48 2.58
N LEU A 271 6.76 -24.80 3.79
CA LEU A 271 7.90 -24.14 4.44
C LEU A 271 9.16 -24.22 3.59
N ILE A 272 9.48 -25.41 3.08
CA ILE A 272 10.69 -25.61 2.28
C ILE A 272 10.62 -24.84 0.97
N ASP A 273 9.47 -24.82 0.31
CA ASP A 273 9.30 -24.07 -0.96
C ASP A 273 9.47 -22.56 -0.74
N TRP A 274 8.97 -22.03 0.39
CA TRP A 274 9.16 -20.63 0.76
C TRP A 274 10.65 -20.27 0.87
N PHE A 275 11.46 -21.13 1.52
CA PHE A 275 12.90 -20.94 1.62
C PHE A 275 13.62 -21.18 0.28
N GLU A 276 13.21 -22.16 -0.54
CA GLU A 276 13.79 -22.33 -1.89
C GLU A 276 13.60 -21.06 -2.75
N ILE A 277 12.46 -20.39 -2.63
CA ILE A 277 12.19 -19.12 -3.33
C ILE A 277 13.07 -18.00 -2.77
N LEU A 278 13.21 -17.93 -1.45
CA LEU A 278 14.10 -16.95 -0.80
C LEU A 278 15.56 -17.12 -1.24
N GLU A 279 16.09 -18.36 -1.24
CA GLU A 279 17.44 -18.65 -1.70
C GLU A 279 17.66 -18.27 -3.17
N ALA A 280 16.66 -18.50 -4.03
CA ALA A 280 16.73 -18.08 -5.43
C ALA A 280 16.83 -16.54 -5.54
N SER A 281 16.14 -15.82 -4.68
CA SER A 281 16.24 -14.35 -4.62
C SER A 281 17.63 -13.91 -4.16
N VAL A 282 18.10 -14.45 -3.02
CA VAL A 282 19.39 -14.05 -2.42
C VAL A 282 20.58 -14.55 -3.23
N GLY A 283 20.46 -15.67 -3.95
CA GLY A 283 21.53 -16.30 -4.72
C GLY A 283 22.52 -17.13 -3.91
N LYS A 284 22.19 -17.39 -2.64
CA LYS A 284 22.97 -18.25 -1.73
C LYS A 284 22.04 -18.94 -0.75
N ARG A 285 22.51 -19.99 -0.08
CA ARG A 285 21.75 -20.67 0.97
C ARG A 285 21.36 -19.71 2.09
N ALA A 286 20.23 -19.96 2.69
CA ALA A 286 19.82 -19.29 3.92
C ALA A 286 20.92 -19.46 4.98
N PRO A 287 21.25 -18.43 5.77
CA PRO A 287 22.29 -18.50 6.79
C PRO A 287 21.97 -19.50 7.89
#